data_2937684872800f59edd28cc1269881f2
#
_entry.id   2937684872800f59edd28cc1269881f2
#
_cell.length_a   1.000
_cell.length_b   1.000
_cell.length_c   1.000
_cell.angle_alpha   90.00
_cell.angle_beta   90.00
_cell.angle_gamma   90.00
#
_symmetry.space_group_name_H-M   'P 1'
#
loop_
_entity.id
_entity.type
_entity.pdbx_description
1 polymer ?
#
loop_
_entity_poly.entity_id
_entity_poly.type
_entity_poly.pdbx_seq_one_letter_code
_entity_poly.pdbx_strand_id
1 'polypeptide(L)'
;MTANATYNFAGKTILITGGAGDIGKATAQRFAVNGAGIVLLDLNESKMADVAQALKEYRVPVSAFRCDVTAAADVAKAFKQAIEQRGQIDYIFNNAGYQGTFAKTDEYPEADFQKVININVIGVFQVLKAAAQHLRSMGGGAIVNMASYAGVMGPPNMLAYAASKFAVIGMTETAAKDLAAAGIRVNSLSPSLIGPGVMWTRQTELQAAVGSQYFDRDPKAVEQQMIHSVPLRRLGSLEEVANGVAFLMSDEASYITGFNLEITGGQ
;
A
#
# COMPACT_ATOMS: atom_id res chain seq x y z
N MET A 1 5.91 4.78 -20.24
CA MET A 1 4.92 5.73 -20.81
C MET A 1 4.86 6.94 -19.89
N THR A 2 5.01 8.14 -20.42
CA THR A 2 4.78 9.38 -19.65
C THR A 2 3.29 9.43 -19.29
N ALA A 3 2.97 9.54 -18.01
CA ALA A 3 1.58 9.67 -17.57
C ALA A 3 0.97 10.93 -18.19
N ASN A 4 -0.20 10.81 -18.80
CA ASN A 4 -0.91 11.96 -19.41
C ASN A 4 -1.50 12.91 -18.35
N ALA A 5 -1.67 12.44 -17.10
CA ALA A 5 -2.12 13.26 -15.99
C ALA A 5 -0.92 13.78 -15.18
N THR A 6 -0.86 15.08 -15.01
CA THR A 6 0.09 15.76 -14.11
C THR A 6 -0.67 16.37 -12.96
N TYR A 7 -0.24 16.08 -11.74
CA TYR A 7 -0.76 16.71 -10.52
C TYR A 7 0.23 17.77 -10.05
N ASN A 8 -0.24 18.76 -9.31
CA ASN A 8 0.62 19.70 -8.61
C ASN A 8 0.54 19.43 -7.10
N PHE A 9 1.55 18.77 -6.56
CA PHE A 9 1.68 18.51 -5.13
C PHE A 9 2.77 19.40 -4.48
N ALA A 10 3.18 20.49 -5.14
CA ALA A 10 4.14 21.44 -4.58
C ALA A 10 3.65 22.00 -3.24
N GLY A 11 4.52 22.00 -2.23
CA GLY A 11 4.16 22.44 -0.88
C GLY A 11 3.40 21.40 -0.05
N LYS A 12 3.05 20.24 -0.62
CA LYS A 12 2.41 19.12 0.07
C LYS A 12 3.45 18.08 0.49
N THR A 13 3.13 17.29 1.50
CA THR A 13 3.98 16.19 1.98
C THR A 13 3.16 14.90 2.05
N ILE A 14 3.72 13.81 1.50
CA ILE A 14 3.18 12.46 1.65
C ILE A 14 4.05 11.63 2.59
N LEU A 15 3.41 10.91 3.52
CA LEU A 15 4.01 9.87 4.34
C LEU A 15 3.63 8.49 3.80
N ILE A 16 4.63 7.63 3.59
CA ILE A 16 4.48 6.31 2.98
C ILE A 16 5.03 5.25 3.92
N THR A 17 4.19 4.35 4.44
CA THR A 17 4.66 3.16 5.17
C THR A 17 5.01 2.04 4.18
N GLY A 18 5.99 1.21 4.52
CA GLY A 18 6.55 0.26 3.53
C GLY A 18 7.28 0.99 2.39
N GLY A 19 7.90 2.14 2.70
CA GLY A 19 8.53 3.01 1.73
C GLY A 19 9.75 2.42 1.02
N ALA A 20 10.33 1.35 1.57
CA ALA A 20 11.45 0.61 0.97
C ALA A 20 11.00 -0.47 -0.04
N GLY A 21 9.69 -0.79 -0.10
CA GLY A 21 9.11 -1.75 -1.03
C GLY A 21 8.87 -1.16 -2.43
N ASP A 22 8.64 -2.03 -3.42
CA ASP A 22 8.50 -1.62 -4.83
C ASP A 22 7.36 -0.63 -5.04
N ILE A 23 6.17 -0.89 -4.48
CA ILE A 23 5.00 0.01 -4.58
C ILE A 23 5.25 1.33 -3.83
N GLY A 24 5.86 1.26 -2.63
CA GLY A 24 6.23 2.44 -1.85
C GLY A 24 7.19 3.35 -2.61
N LYS A 25 8.23 2.77 -3.20
CA LYS A 25 9.21 3.47 -4.05
C LYS A 25 8.54 4.11 -5.28
N ALA A 26 7.73 3.37 -6.02
CA ALA A 26 7.04 3.89 -7.21
C ALA A 26 6.10 5.04 -6.85
N THR A 27 5.38 4.92 -5.71
CA THR A 27 4.53 5.99 -5.20
C THR A 27 5.35 7.22 -4.79
N ALA A 28 6.46 7.03 -4.08
CA ALA A 28 7.35 8.12 -3.71
C ALA A 28 7.88 8.87 -4.95
N GLN A 29 8.29 8.15 -6.00
CA GLN A 29 8.71 8.74 -7.28
C GLN A 29 7.57 9.51 -7.95
N ARG A 30 6.36 8.93 -7.99
CA ARG A 30 5.17 9.58 -8.58
C ARG A 30 4.83 10.90 -7.89
N PHE A 31 4.94 10.97 -6.58
CA PHE A 31 4.70 12.20 -5.82
C PHE A 31 5.86 13.20 -5.95
N ALA A 32 7.10 12.73 -5.91
CA ALA A 32 8.28 13.57 -6.04
C ALA A 32 8.34 14.29 -7.40
N VAL A 33 8.04 13.60 -8.50
CA VAL A 33 7.99 14.23 -9.84
C VAL A 33 6.90 15.31 -9.94
N ASN A 34 5.90 15.27 -9.08
CA ASN A 34 4.82 16.27 -8.97
C ASN A 34 5.06 17.29 -7.84
N GLY A 35 6.30 17.37 -7.30
CA GLY A 35 6.74 18.41 -6.38
C GLY A 35 6.45 18.16 -4.89
N ALA A 36 5.92 17.01 -4.50
CA ALA A 36 5.65 16.71 -3.09
C ALA A 36 6.92 16.43 -2.29
N GLY A 37 6.96 16.85 -1.03
CA GLY A 37 7.88 16.33 -0.03
C GLY A 37 7.53 14.88 0.34
N ILE A 38 8.56 14.06 0.61
CA ILE A 38 8.40 12.62 0.84
C ILE A 38 8.87 12.27 2.26
N VAL A 39 8.05 11.48 2.97
CA VAL A 39 8.43 10.81 4.21
C VAL A 39 8.30 9.30 4.00
N LEU A 40 9.40 8.58 4.18
CA LEU A 40 9.46 7.12 4.08
C LEU A 40 9.48 6.51 5.48
N LEU A 41 8.62 5.55 5.75
CA LEU A 41 8.63 4.73 6.95
C LEU A 41 8.79 3.25 6.56
N ASP A 42 9.80 2.58 7.10
CA ASP A 42 10.05 1.15 6.87
C ASP A 42 10.91 0.56 7.99
N LEU A 43 10.98 -0.77 8.07
CA LEU A 43 11.93 -1.48 8.92
C LEU A 43 13.34 -1.49 8.32
N ASN A 44 13.46 -1.42 7.00
CA ASN A 44 14.71 -1.56 6.26
C ASN A 44 15.33 -0.19 5.96
N GLU A 45 16.16 0.29 6.88
CA GLU A 45 16.83 1.59 6.77
C GLU A 45 17.76 1.68 5.55
N SER A 46 18.49 0.61 5.23
CA SER A 46 19.40 0.58 4.07
C SER A 46 18.63 0.78 2.76
N LYS A 47 17.55 0.01 2.54
CA LYS A 47 16.73 0.17 1.33
C LYS A 47 16.02 1.54 1.29
N MET A 48 15.60 2.08 2.43
CA MET A 48 15.06 3.46 2.46
C MET A 48 16.10 4.48 2.04
N ALA A 49 17.37 4.31 2.43
CA ALA A 49 18.45 5.20 2.01
C ALA A 49 18.66 5.14 0.48
N ASP A 50 18.57 3.96 -0.12
CA ASP A 50 18.65 3.79 -1.58
C ASP A 50 17.49 4.52 -2.29
N VAL A 51 16.26 4.37 -1.77
CA VAL A 51 15.10 5.09 -2.30
C VAL A 51 15.28 6.60 -2.15
N ALA A 52 15.68 7.07 -0.98
CA ALA A 52 15.92 8.50 -0.74
C ALA A 52 17.02 9.07 -1.65
N GLN A 53 18.07 8.28 -1.92
CA GLN A 53 19.12 8.67 -2.87
C GLN A 53 18.58 8.80 -4.29
N ALA A 54 17.75 7.85 -4.74
CA ALA A 54 17.13 7.91 -6.07
C ALA A 54 16.18 9.11 -6.22
N LEU A 55 15.53 9.55 -5.13
CA LEU A 55 14.61 10.68 -5.16
C LEU A 55 15.30 12.06 -5.22
N LYS A 56 16.61 12.14 -5.02
CA LYS A 56 17.36 13.43 -5.09
C LYS A 56 17.27 14.12 -6.43
N GLU A 57 17.10 13.37 -7.52
CA GLU A 57 16.94 13.93 -8.85
C GLU A 57 15.76 14.90 -8.99
N TYR A 58 14.68 14.67 -8.20
CA TYR A 58 13.47 15.49 -8.22
C TYR A 58 13.58 16.78 -7.40
N ARG A 59 14.66 16.96 -6.64
CA ARG A 59 14.93 18.16 -5.80
C ARG A 59 13.83 18.49 -4.80
N VAL A 60 13.10 17.49 -4.35
CA VAL A 60 12.09 17.62 -3.29
C VAL A 60 12.68 17.21 -1.93
N PRO A 61 12.13 17.71 -0.82
CA PRO A 61 12.56 17.28 0.49
C PRO A 61 12.18 15.81 0.75
N VAL A 62 13.15 15.00 1.19
CA VAL A 62 12.95 13.58 1.53
C VAL A 62 13.43 13.33 2.96
N SER A 63 12.61 12.62 3.74
CA SER A 63 12.92 12.14 5.09
C SER A 63 12.64 10.64 5.18
N ALA A 64 13.42 9.93 5.99
CA ALA A 64 13.24 8.50 6.18
C ALA A 64 13.42 8.15 7.67
N PHE A 65 12.51 7.37 8.23
CA PHE A 65 12.54 6.93 9.63
C PHE A 65 12.23 5.45 9.72
N ARG A 66 13.01 4.74 10.55
CA ARG A 66 12.69 3.37 10.90
C ARG A 66 11.37 3.32 11.67
N CYS A 67 10.45 2.45 11.27
CA CYS A 67 9.17 2.27 11.91
C CYS A 67 8.67 0.82 11.78
N ASP A 68 8.40 0.20 12.92
CA ASP A 68 7.62 -1.03 12.97
C ASP A 68 6.14 -0.66 13.14
N VAL A 69 5.35 -0.87 12.10
CA VAL A 69 3.91 -0.53 12.13
C VAL A 69 3.12 -1.37 13.13
N THR A 70 3.66 -2.52 13.58
CA THR A 70 3.02 -3.36 14.60
C THR A 70 3.19 -2.82 16.01
N ALA A 71 4.10 -1.86 16.22
CA ALA A 71 4.39 -1.24 17.50
C ALA A 71 3.81 0.19 17.55
N ALA A 72 2.76 0.40 18.36
CA ALA A 72 2.11 1.73 18.48
C ALA A 72 3.10 2.85 18.88
N ALA A 73 4.06 2.54 19.74
CA ALA A 73 5.07 3.51 20.18
C ALA A 73 6.01 3.91 19.01
N ASP A 74 6.39 2.95 18.14
CA ASP A 74 7.21 3.24 16.96
C ASP A 74 6.45 4.11 15.96
N VAL A 75 5.18 3.82 15.72
CA VAL A 75 4.32 4.62 14.84
C VAL A 75 4.20 6.05 15.39
N ALA A 76 3.88 6.22 16.68
CA ALA A 76 3.77 7.53 17.30
C ALA A 76 5.09 8.33 17.23
N LYS A 77 6.23 7.66 17.49
CA LYS A 77 7.57 8.26 17.38
C LYS A 77 7.87 8.69 15.94
N ALA A 78 7.61 7.83 14.96
CA ALA A 78 7.88 8.12 13.56
C ALA A 78 7.03 9.30 13.03
N PHE A 79 5.74 9.35 13.40
CA PHE A 79 4.88 10.49 13.07
C PHE A 79 5.38 11.78 13.71
N LYS A 80 5.75 11.76 14.99
CA LYS A 80 6.31 12.92 15.67
C LYS A 80 7.56 13.44 14.96
N GLN A 81 8.52 12.57 14.66
CA GLN A 81 9.75 12.94 13.95
C GLN A 81 9.48 13.50 12.55
N ALA A 82 8.55 12.89 11.83
CA ALA A 82 8.15 13.35 10.50
C ALA A 82 7.54 14.76 10.55
N ILE A 83 6.64 15.01 11.51
CA ILE A 83 6.02 16.33 11.72
C ILE A 83 7.05 17.38 12.14
N GLU A 84 7.94 17.06 13.08
CA GLU A 84 9.01 17.96 13.50
C GLU A 84 9.94 18.37 12.35
N GLN A 85 10.23 17.44 11.44
CA GLN A 85 11.14 17.69 10.33
C GLN A 85 10.46 18.35 9.11
N ARG A 86 9.16 18.06 8.88
CA ARG A 86 8.44 18.51 7.68
C ARG A 86 7.44 19.64 7.93
N GLY A 87 7.07 19.89 9.19
CA GLY A 87 6.06 20.85 9.57
C GLY A 87 4.62 20.35 9.36
N GLN A 88 4.32 19.75 8.22
CA GLN A 88 3.00 19.18 7.93
C GLN A 88 3.10 17.92 7.07
N ILE A 89 2.09 17.06 7.19
CA ILE A 89 1.89 15.88 6.34
C ILE A 89 0.44 15.92 5.86
N ASP A 90 0.25 16.04 4.56
CA ASP A 90 -1.07 16.22 3.93
C ASP A 90 -1.69 14.89 3.52
N TYR A 91 -0.83 13.93 3.15
CA TYR A 91 -1.23 12.64 2.59
C TYR A 91 -0.55 11.49 3.30
N ILE A 92 -1.31 10.43 3.58
CA ILE A 92 -0.76 9.21 4.16
C ILE A 92 -1.07 8.01 3.26
N PHE A 93 -0.03 7.37 2.73
CA PHE A 93 -0.13 6.09 2.05
C PHE A 93 0.23 4.97 3.03
N ASN A 94 -0.79 4.33 3.57
CA ASN A 94 -0.69 3.24 4.52
C ASN A 94 -0.50 1.92 3.76
N ASN A 95 0.75 1.66 3.35
CA ASN A 95 1.11 0.63 2.37
C ASN A 95 1.87 -0.56 2.97
N ALA A 96 2.47 -0.42 4.15
CA ALA A 96 3.20 -1.53 4.78
C ALA A 96 2.33 -2.80 4.88
N GLY A 97 2.88 -3.94 4.46
CA GLY A 97 2.16 -5.20 4.48
C GLY A 97 3.05 -6.41 4.25
N TYR A 98 2.51 -7.56 4.56
CA TYR A 98 3.15 -8.86 4.43
C TYR A 98 2.17 -9.86 3.81
N GLN A 99 2.60 -10.57 2.77
CA GLN A 99 1.74 -11.50 2.04
C GLN A 99 1.51 -12.83 2.78
N GLY A 100 2.42 -13.17 3.70
CA GLY A 100 2.37 -14.45 4.41
C GLY A 100 2.83 -15.62 3.58
N THR A 101 2.65 -16.80 4.14
CA THR A 101 2.81 -18.08 3.44
C THR A 101 1.56 -18.44 2.65
N PHE A 102 1.70 -19.38 1.72
CA PHE A 102 0.56 -19.93 0.98
C PHE A 102 0.40 -21.39 1.41
N ALA A 103 -0.81 -21.75 1.81
CA ALA A 103 -1.14 -23.10 2.26
C ALA A 103 -2.65 -23.33 2.14
N LYS A 104 -3.07 -24.58 2.08
CA LYS A 104 -4.49 -24.94 2.21
C LYS A 104 -4.98 -24.54 3.61
N THR A 105 -6.28 -24.31 3.73
CA THR A 105 -6.89 -23.77 4.96
C THR A 105 -6.58 -24.62 6.20
N ASP A 106 -6.66 -25.94 6.08
CA ASP A 106 -6.41 -26.90 7.15
C ASP A 106 -4.93 -27.14 7.47
N GLU A 107 -4.04 -26.69 6.58
CA GLU A 107 -2.58 -26.79 6.72
C GLU A 107 -1.93 -25.42 7.04
N TYR A 108 -2.72 -24.35 7.18
CA TYR A 108 -2.19 -22.99 7.30
C TYR A 108 -1.50 -22.78 8.68
N PRO A 109 -0.21 -22.33 8.73
CA PRO A 109 0.51 -22.17 9.99
C PRO A 109 -0.09 -21.03 10.85
N GLU A 110 -0.50 -21.34 12.08
CA GLU A 110 -1.11 -20.38 13.02
C GLU A 110 -0.19 -19.17 13.29
N ALA A 111 1.08 -19.38 13.49
CA ALA A 111 2.04 -18.33 13.76
C ALA A 111 2.17 -17.33 12.59
N ASP A 112 2.11 -17.82 11.34
CA ASP A 112 2.15 -16.96 10.17
C ASP A 112 0.82 -16.23 9.97
N PHE A 113 -0.31 -16.90 10.25
CA PHE A 113 -1.63 -16.25 10.30
C PHE A 113 -1.61 -15.04 11.24
N GLN A 114 -1.17 -15.23 12.47
CA GLN A 114 -1.07 -14.16 13.46
C GLN A 114 -0.14 -13.04 12.99
N LYS A 115 1.01 -13.39 12.39
CA LYS A 115 1.95 -12.42 11.83
C LYS A 115 1.32 -11.56 10.73
N VAL A 116 0.58 -12.19 9.80
CA VAL A 116 -0.12 -11.47 8.74
C VAL A 116 -1.16 -10.50 9.33
N ILE A 117 -1.97 -10.96 10.29
CA ILE A 117 -2.96 -10.12 10.97
C ILE A 117 -2.29 -8.96 11.72
N ASN A 118 -1.21 -9.21 12.44
CA ASN A 118 -0.51 -8.16 13.17
C ASN A 118 0.03 -7.07 12.24
N ILE A 119 0.63 -7.45 11.10
CA ILE A 119 1.19 -6.46 10.18
C ILE A 119 0.06 -5.77 9.38
N ASN A 120 -0.82 -6.55 8.75
CA ASN A 120 -1.77 -6.03 7.76
C ASN A 120 -3.04 -5.45 8.36
N VAL A 121 -3.39 -5.80 9.60
CA VAL A 121 -4.61 -5.30 10.26
C VAL A 121 -4.24 -4.38 11.41
N ILE A 122 -3.50 -4.89 12.42
CA ILE A 122 -3.14 -4.07 13.58
C ILE A 122 -2.20 -2.94 13.17
N GLY A 123 -1.20 -3.22 12.33
CA GLY A 123 -0.28 -2.20 11.80
C GLY A 123 -1.01 -1.12 11.00
N VAL A 124 -1.91 -1.52 10.10
CA VAL A 124 -2.74 -0.57 9.33
C VAL A 124 -3.61 0.28 10.24
N PHE A 125 -4.25 -0.32 11.26
CA PHE A 125 -5.03 0.41 12.26
C PHE A 125 -4.19 1.43 13.02
N GLN A 126 -2.99 1.09 13.45
CA GLN A 126 -2.12 1.99 14.21
C GLN A 126 -1.71 3.21 13.39
N VAL A 127 -1.32 2.99 12.13
CA VAL A 127 -0.98 4.08 11.20
C VAL A 127 -2.21 4.92 10.89
N LEU A 128 -3.36 4.31 10.62
CA LEU A 128 -4.64 5.00 10.36
C LEU A 128 -5.04 5.89 11.55
N LYS A 129 -4.89 5.40 12.79
CA LYS A 129 -5.18 6.16 14.01
C LYS A 129 -4.26 7.38 14.15
N ALA A 130 -2.95 7.20 13.98
CA ALA A 130 -1.98 8.29 14.06
C ALA A 130 -2.21 9.34 12.95
N ALA A 131 -2.47 8.88 11.72
CA ALA A 131 -2.83 9.69 10.58
C ALA A 131 -4.09 10.53 10.84
N ALA A 132 -5.17 9.90 11.35
CA ALA A 132 -6.41 10.58 11.67
C ALA A 132 -6.23 11.68 12.74
N GLN A 133 -5.44 11.41 13.78
CA GLN A 133 -5.13 12.40 14.83
C GLN A 133 -4.38 13.60 14.25
N HIS A 134 -3.35 13.35 13.42
CA HIS A 134 -2.57 14.41 12.79
C HIS A 134 -3.41 15.23 11.81
N LEU A 135 -4.09 14.59 10.86
CA LEU A 135 -4.87 15.29 9.83
C LEU A 135 -6.05 16.06 10.43
N ARG A 136 -6.65 15.56 11.51
CA ARG A 136 -7.69 16.31 12.24
C ARG A 136 -7.15 17.61 12.82
N SER A 137 -5.91 17.63 13.33
CA SER A 137 -5.27 18.86 13.81
C SER A 137 -4.89 19.82 12.68
N MET A 138 -4.73 19.31 11.45
CA MET A 138 -4.44 20.10 10.25
C MET A 138 -5.70 20.63 9.54
N GLY A 139 -6.90 20.17 9.93
CA GLY A 139 -8.17 20.55 9.33
C GLY A 139 -8.50 19.82 8.02
N GLY A 140 -7.85 18.70 7.73
CA GLY A 140 -8.13 17.88 6.55
C GLY A 140 -6.92 17.15 5.97
N GLY A 141 -7.17 16.39 4.90
CA GLY A 141 -6.15 15.64 4.16
C GLY A 141 -6.69 14.36 3.53
N ALA A 142 -5.81 13.49 3.05
CA ALA A 142 -6.23 12.23 2.45
C ALA A 142 -5.37 11.04 2.92
N ILE A 143 -6.05 9.91 3.16
CA ILE A 143 -5.45 8.63 3.51
C ILE A 143 -5.82 7.62 2.43
N VAL A 144 -4.84 6.88 1.93
CA VAL A 144 -5.06 5.71 1.08
C VAL A 144 -4.48 4.48 1.80
N ASN A 145 -5.33 3.49 2.07
CA ASN A 145 -4.91 2.21 2.63
C ASN A 145 -4.67 1.21 1.50
N MET A 146 -3.53 0.51 1.54
CA MET A 146 -3.21 -0.55 0.59
C MET A 146 -3.99 -1.81 0.97
N ALA A 147 -5.11 -2.05 0.29
CA ALA A 147 -5.82 -3.31 0.32
C ALA A 147 -5.19 -4.31 -0.69
N SER A 148 -6.00 -5.06 -1.38
CA SER A 148 -5.64 -5.96 -2.47
C SER A 148 -6.93 -6.48 -3.09
N TYR A 149 -6.92 -6.92 -4.32
CA TYR A 149 -8.04 -7.66 -4.90
C TYR A 149 -8.34 -8.96 -4.12
N ALA A 150 -7.34 -9.51 -3.40
CA ALA A 150 -7.56 -10.58 -2.43
C ALA A 150 -8.45 -10.17 -1.24
N GLY A 151 -8.72 -8.89 -1.03
CA GLY A 151 -9.69 -8.35 -0.08
C GLY A 151 -11.08 -8.12 -0.67
N VAL A 152 -11.28 -8.34 -1.96
CA VAL A 152 -12.55 -8.29 -2.69
C VAL A 152 -13.05 -9.70 -2.97
N MET A 153 -12.16 -10.55 -3.46
CA MET A 153 -12.40 -11.97 -3.61
C MET A 153 -11.27 -12.78 -2.98
N GLY A 154 -11.61 -13.85 -2.25
CA GLY A 154 -10.63 -14.70 -1.57
C GLY A 154 -9.93 -15.66 -2.56
N PRO A 155 -8.66 -15.44 -2.92
CA PRO A 155 -7.93 -16.38 -3.75
C PRO A 155 -7.59 -17.66 -2.97
N PRO A 156 -7.49 -18.82 -3.64
CA PRO A 156 -7.09 -20.06 -2.97
C PRO A 156 -5.69 -19.94 -2.38
N ASN A 157 -5.43 -20.70 -1.32
CA ASN A 157 -4.15 -20.84 -0.61
C ASN A 157 -3.67 -19.59 0.17
N MET A 158 -4.43 -18.50 0.20
CA MET A 158 -4.01 -17.21 0.78
C MET A 158 -4.91 -16.77 1.94
N LEU A 159 -5.33 -17.70 2.82
CA LEU A 159 -6.33 -17.46 3.86
C LEU A 159 -6.06 -16.22 4.71
N ALA A 160 -4.88 -16.12 5.33
CA ALA A 160 -4.56 -15.01 6.22
C ALA A 160 -4.47 -13.67 5.46
N TYR A 161 -3.84 -13.69 4.28
CA TYR A 161 -3.71 -12.50 3.45
C TYR A 161 -5.08 -11.97 3.02
N ALA A 162 -5.94 -12.83 2.47
CA ALA A 162 -7.30 -12.45 2.08
C ALA A 162 -8.06 -11.86 3.28
N ALA A 163 -8.13 -12.58 4.41
CA ALA A 163 -8.80 -12.10 5.62
C ALA A 163 -8.29 -10.70 6.04
N SER A 164 -6.97 -10.50 6.01
CA SER A 164 -6.37 -9.21 6.35
C SER A 164 -6.78 -8.08 5.41
N LYS A 165 -6.89 -8.36 4.11
CA LYS A 165 -7.21 -7.34 3.10
C LYS A 165 -8.72 -7.01 3.05
N PHE A 166 -9.59 -7.96 3.35
CA PHE A 166 -11.00 -7.68 3.64
C PHE A 166 -11.15 -6.74 4.86
N ALA A 167 -10.37 -6.97 5.92
CA ALA A 167 -10.38 -6.10 7.10
C ALA A 167 -9.95 -4.66 6.77
N VAL A 168 -8.94 -4.47 5.90
CA VAL A 168 -8.49 -3.14 5.46
C VAL A 168 -9.59 -2.38 4.74
N ILE A 169 -10.36 -3.04 3.86
CA ILE A 169 -11.49 -2.41 3.16
C ILE A 169 -12.55 -1.97 4.18
N GLY A 170 -12.95 -2.85 5.10
CA GLY A 170 -13.93 -2.51 6.15
C GLY A 170 -13.47 -1.35 7.05
N MET A 171 -12.18 -1.34 7.46
CA MET A 171 -11.61 -0.23 8.23
C MET A 171 -11.64 1.08 7.43
N THR A 172 -11.39 1.03 6.12
CA THR A 172 -11.43 2.20 5.24
C THR A 172 -12.82 2.82 5.17
N GLU A 173 -13.85 2.01 4.94
CA GLU A 173 -15.24 2.47 4.85
C GLU A 173 -15.74 3.11 6.15
N THR A 174 -15.38 2.50 7.29
CA THR A 174 -15.75 3.05 8.61
C THR A 174 -15.02 4.34 8.90
N ALA A 175 -13.69 4.37 8.72
CA ALA A 175 -12.87 5.56 8.97
C ALA A 175 -13.25 6.72 8.05
N ALA A 176 -13.66 6.47 6.82
CA ALA A 176 -14.16 7.50 5.91
C ALA A 176 -15.36 8.25 6.47
N LYS A 177 -16.31 7.53 7.07
CA LYS A 177 -17.51 8.11 7.71
C LYS A 177 -17.16 8.89 8.97
N ASP A 178 -16.30 8.32 9.82
CA ASP A 178 -15.89 8.92 11.10
C ASP A 178 -15.06 10.20 10.93
N LEU A 179 -14.33 10.32 9.81
CA LEU A 179 -13.38 11.40 9.58
C LEU A 179 -13.86 12.46 8.57
N ALA A 180 -14.96 12.21 7.87
CA ALA A 180 -15.49 13.11 6.85
C ALA A 180 -15.76 14.54 7.38
N ALA A 181 -16.35 14.66 8.57
CA ALA A 181 -16.62 15.95 9.19
C ALA A 181 -15.36 16.75 9.55
N ALA A 182 -14.20 16.11 9.59
CA ALA A 182 -12.90 16.76 9.79
C ALA A 182 -12.19 17.10 8.46
N GLY A 183 -12.86 16.96 7.32
CA GLY A 183 -12.28 17.22 6.00
C GLY A 183 -11.25 16.16 5.56
N ILE A 184 -11.28 14.96 6.15
CA ILE A 184 -10.34 13.89 5.85
C ILE A 184 -11.01 12.86 4.96
N ARG A 185 -10.42 12.58 3.80
CA ARG A 185 -10.86 11.51 2.91
C ARG A 185 -10.05 10.24 3.19
N VAL A 186 -10.73 9.10 3.26
CA VAL A 186 -10.08 7.79 3.46
C VAL A 186 -10.58 6.84 2.39
N ASN A 187 -9.67 6.33 1.57
CA ASN A 187 -9.97 5.37 0.51
C ASN A 187 -9.01 4.18 0.59
N SER A 188 -9.35 3.10 -0.09
CA SER A 188 -8.45 1.96 -0.29
C SER A 188 -8.14 1.73 -1.77
N LEU A 189 -7.02 1.08 -2.01
CA LEU A 189 -6.58 0.66 -3.32
C LEU A 189 -6.41 -0.86 -3.32
N SER A 190 -7.03 -1.55 -4.27
CA SER A 190 -7.01 -3.01 -4.40
C SER A 190 -6.37 -3.44 -5.72
N PRO A 191 -5.03 -3.47 -5.80
CA PRO A 191 -4.36 -4.06 -6.94
C PRO A 191 -4.54 -5.57 -6.98
N SER A 192 -4.60 -6.13 -8.20
CA SER A 192 -4.57 -7.57 -8.42
C SER A 192 -3.13 -8.03 -8.72
N LEU A 193 -2.87 -8.52 -9.91
CA LEU A 193 -1.59 -9.08 -10.31
C LEU A 193 -0.65 -7.98 -10.80
N ILE A 194 0.28 -7.57 -9.95
CA ILE A 194 1.22 -6.48 -10.23
C ILE A 194 2.64 -7.03 -10.39
N GLY A 195 3.31 -6.61 -11.45
CA GLY A 195 4.68 -7.04 -11.75
C GLY A 195 5.26 -6.36 -13.01
N PRO A 196 6.46 -6.75 -13.39
CA PRO A 196 7.35 -7.71 -12.70
C PRO A 196 7.91 -7.17 -11.39
N GLY A 197 8.43 -8.07 -10.53
CA GLY A 197 9.08 -7.68 -9.27
C GLY A 197 9.22 -8.87 -8.30
N VAL A 198 9.92 -8.64 -7.20
CA VAL A 198 10.24 -9.68 -6.21
C VAL A 198 8.97 -10.33 -5.64
N MET A 199 7.94 -9.54 -5.36
CA MET A 199 6.67 -10.04 -4.82
C MET A 199 5.94 -10.93 -5.83
N TRP A 200 5.96 -10.59 -7.11
CA TRP A 200 5.35 -11.38 -8.17
C TRP A 200 6.03 -12.75 -8.32
N THR A 201 7.37 -12.77 -8.42
CA THR A 201 8.15 -14.01 -8.50
C THR A 201 7.86 -14.91 -7.29
N ARG A 202 7.92 -14.33 -6.07
CA ARG A 202 7.58 -15.06 -4.85
C ARG A 202 6.17 -15.63 -4.87
N GLN A 203 5.20 -14.89 -5.37
CA GLN A 203 3.79 -15.34 -5.43
C GLN A 203 3.62 -16.56 -6.33
N THR A 204 4.23 -16.57 -7.52
CA THR A 204 4.15 -17.71 -8.44
C THR A 204 4.86 -18.95 -7.87
N GLU A 205 6.03 -18.79 -7.23
CA GLU A 205 6.75 -19.84 -6.55
C GLU A 205 5.93 -20.45 -5.40
N LEU A 206 5.33 -19.62 -4.56
CA LEU A 206 4.51 -20.08 -3.43
C LEU A 206 3.25 -20.81 -3.90
N GLN A 207 2.55 -20.32 -4.94
CA GLN A 207 1.38 -21.01 -5.47
C GLN A 207 1.75 -22.39 -6.06
N ALA A 208 2.85 -22.48 -6.78
CA ALA A 208 3.35 -23.75 -7.32
C ALA A 208 3.72 -24.75 -6.20
N ALA A 209 4.34 -24.26 -5.13
CA ALA A 209 4.79 -25.08 -4.01
C ALA A 209 3.65 -25.71 -3.20
N VAL A 210 2.47 -25.08 -3.11
CA VAL A 210 1.30 -25.63 -2.38
C VAL A 210 0.83 -26.95 -3.00
N GLY A 211 0.96 -27.12 -4.31
CA GLY A 211 0.48 -28.33 -5.00
C GLY A 211 -1.04 -28.47 -4.93
N SER A 212 -1.78 -27.36 -4.96
CA SER A 212 -3.23 -27.36 -4.96
C SER A 212 -3.81 -27.67 -6.35
N GLN A 213 -5.10 -28.01 -6.39
CA GLN A 213 -5.81 -28.27 -7.66
C GLN A 213 -5.96 -27.03 -8.57
N TYR A 214 -5.66 -25.85 -8.07
CA TYR A 214 -5.88 -24.59 -8.78
C TYR A 214 -4.69 -24.14 -9.63
N PHE A 215 -3.48 -24.57 -9.26
CA PHE A 215 -2.25 -24.10 -9.88
C PHE A 215 -1.31 -25.27 -10.24
N ASP A 216 -0.54 -25.07 -11.33
CA ASP A 216 0.53 -25.98 -11.72
C ASP A 216 1.64 -26.02 -10.65
N ARG A 217 2.52 -27.02 -10.73
CA ARG A 217 3.71 -27.15 -9.89
C ARG A 217 4.95 -26.44 -10.46
N ASP A 218 4.89 -26.01 -11.72
CA ASP A 218 5.91 -25.17 -12.34
C ASP A 218 5.56 -23.69 -12.15
N PRO A 219 6.38 -22.88 -11.47
CA PRO A 219 6.15 -21.44 -11.28
C PRO A 219 5.92 -20.67 -12.57
N LYS A 220 6.56 -21.07 -13.68
CA LYS A 220 6.35 -20.43 -14.99
C LYS A 220 4.97 -20.75 -15.58
N ALA A 221 4.49 -21.96 -15.39
CA ALA A 221 3.13 -22.32 -15.79
C ALA A 221 2.11 -21.57 -14.94
N VAL A 222 2.33 -21.44 -13.62
CA VAL A 222 1.52 -20.62 -12.71
C VAL A 222 1.48 -19.16 -13.18
N GLU A 223 2.63 -18.58 -13.51
CA GLU A 223 2.71 -17.21 -14.03
C GLU A 223 1.83 -17.02 -15.25
N GLN A 224 1.93 -17.92 -16.22
CA GLN A 224 1.12 -17.86 -17.43
C GLN A 224 -0.37 -18.06 -17.13
N GLN A 225 -0.74 -19.01 -16.27
CA GLN A 225 -2.12 -19.21 -15.85
C GLN A 225 -2.71 -17.93 -15.24
N MET A 226 -1.96 -17.28 -14.33
CA MET A 226 -2.39 -16.06 -13.67
C MET A 226 -2.52 -14.89 -14.66
N ILE A 227 -1.55 -14.67 -15.55
CA ILE A 227 -1.62 -13.63 -16.58
C ILE A 227 -2.80 -13.89 -17.54
N HIS A 228 -3.06 -15.14 -17.91
CA HIS A 228 -4.19 -15.49 -18.78
C HIS A 228 -5.56 -15.29 -18.09
N SER A 229 -5.63 -15.27 -16.76
CA SER A 229 -6.86 -14.94 -16.04
C SER A 229 -7.22 -13.45 -16.08
N VAL A 230 -6.25 -12.57 -16.38
CA VAL A 230 -6.50 -11.14 -16.52
C VAL A 230 -7.08 -10.82 -17.90
N PRO A 231 -8.25 -10.18 -18.03
CA PRO A 231 -8.81 -9.79 -19.32
C PRO A 231 -7.86 -8.95 -20.19
N LEU A 232 -7.08 -8.01 -19.60
CA LEU A 232 -6.07 -7.25 -20.32
C LEU A 232 -4.81 -8.07 -20.71
N ARG A 233 -4.72 -9.36 -20.32
CA ARG A 233 -3.63 -10.29 -20.68
C ARG A 233 -2.23 -9.81 -20.34
N ARG A 234 -2.09 -9.03 -19.30
CA ARG A 234 -0.80 -8.56 -18.78
C ARG A 234 -0.87 -8.29 -17.27
N LEU A 235 0.27 -8.18 -16.65
CA LEU A 235 0.37 -7.65 -15.30
C LEU A 235 0.08 -6.15 -15.28
N GLY A 236 -0.47 -5.66 -14.18
CA GLY A 236 -0.44 -4.25 -13.87
C GLY A 236 0.98 -3.81 -13.49
N SER A 237 1.34 -2.56 -13.77
CA SER A 237 2.64 -2.02 -13.40
C SER A 237 2.62 -1.32 -12.03
N LEU A 238 3.80 -1.13 -11.44
CA LEU A 238 3.96 -0.35 -10.21
C LEU A 238 3.51 1.10 -10.39
N GLU A 239 3.73 1.66 -11.58
CA GLU A 239 3.29 3.01 -11.93
C GLU A 239 1.77 3.12 -12.01
N GLU A 240 1.06 2.10 -12.50
CA GLU A 240 -0.40 2.08 -12.53
C GLU A 240 -0.98 2.10 -11.11
N VAL A 241 -0.34 1.40 -10.17
CA VAL A 241 -0.70 1.46 -8.74
C VAL A 241 -0.43 2.86 -8.16
N ALA A 242 0.77 3.42 -8.40
CA ALA A 242 1.15 4.75 -7.93
C ALA A 242 0.24 5.87 -8.51
N ASN A 243 -0.22 5.71 -9.76
CA ASN A 243 -1.18 6.62 -10.38
C ASN A 243 -2.55 6.59 -9.68
N GLY A 244 -3.02 5.40 -9.30
CA GLY A 244 -4.25 5.26 -8.52
C GLY A 244 -4.15 5.95 -7.15
N VAL A 245 -3.02 5.82 -6.47
CA VAL A 245 -2.75 6.53 -5.20
C VAL A 245 -2.76 8.05 -5.41
N ALA A 246 -2.07 8.54 -6.45
CA ALA A 246 -2.01 9.96 -6.76
C ALA A 246 -3.39 10.55 -7.08
N PHE A 247 -4.20 9.84 -7.86
CA PHE A 247 -5.59 10.22 -8.13
C PHE A 247 -6.41 10.34 -6.85
N LEU A 248 -6.44 9.31 -6.01
CA LEU A 248 -7.22 9.31 -4.77
C LEU A 248 -6.77 10.38 -3.77
N MET A 249 -5.53 10.84 -3.84
CA MET A 249 -5.01 11.91 -2.98
C MET A 249 -5.17 13.31 -3.59
N SER A 250 -5.44 13.42 -4.88
CA SER A 250 -5.61 14.70 -5.57
C SER A 250 -6.98 15.35 -5.30
N ASP A 251 -7.12 16.61 -5.69
CA ASP A 251 -8.37 17.36 -5.63
C ASP A 251 -9.42 16.83 -6.62
N GLU A 252 -9.01 16.09 -7.66
CA GLU A 252 -9.92 15.42 -8.59
C GLU A 252 -10.77 14.33 -7.89
N ALA A 253 -10.28 13.80 -6.76
CA ALA A 253 -10.99 12.86 -5.90
C ALA A 253 -11.67 13.54 -4.69
N SER A 254 -11.92 14.86 -4.73
CA SER A 254 -12.43 15.64 -3.59
C SER A 254 -13.80 15.16 -3.06
N TYR A 255 -14.60 14.51 -3.89
CA TYR A 255 -15.89 13.92 -3.50
C TYR A 255 -15.85 12.39 -3.37
N ILE A 256 -14.64 11.80 -3.30
CA ILE A 256 -14.44 10.35 -3.17
C ILE A 256 -13.86 10.03 -1.79
N THR A 257 -14.65 9.36 -0.94
CA THR A 257 -14.23 8.84 0.36
C THR A 257 -14.98 7.56 0.68
N GLY A 258 -14.35 6.61 1.36
CA GLY A 258 -14.90 5.28 1.64
C GLY A 258 -14.90 4.34 0.43
N PHE A 259 -14.21 4.71 -0.64
CA PHE A 259 -14.17 3.96 -1.89
C PHE A 259 -12.97 3.00 -1.93
N ASN A 260 -13.20 1.81 -2.48
CA ASN A 260 -12.14 0.86 -2.79
C ASN A 260 -11.87 0.88 -4.30
N LEU A 261 -10.74 1.46 -4.70
CA LEU A 261 -10.34 1.52 -6.11
C LEU A 261 -9.65 0.22 -6.51
N GLU A 262 -10.27 -0.55 -7.38
CA GLU A 262 -9.73 -1.80 -7.91
C GLU A 262 -8.86 -1.54 -9.15
N ILE A 263 -7.63 -2.09 -9.15
CA ILE A 263 -6.70 -2.07 -10.28
C ILE A 263 -6.42 -3.51 -10.69
N THR A 264 -7.30 -4.07 -11.51
CA THR A 264 -7.39 -5.52 -11.73
C THR A 264 -7.16 -5.94 -13.18
N GLY A 265 -7.15 -5.01 -14.13
CA GLY A 265 -7.12 -5.36 -15.56
C GLY A 265 -8.39 -6.08 -16.04
N GLY A 266 -9.52 -5.94 -15.28
CA GLY A 266 -10.84 -6.48 -15.61
C GLY A 266 -11.19 -7.80 -14.91
N GLN A 267 -10.41 -8.27 -13.92
CA GLN A 267 -10.72 -9.44 -13.09
C GLN A 267 -11.95 -9.22 -12.21
#